data_f4a8e616cf474658014e6dc1326c2959
#
_entry.id   f4a8e616cf474658014e6dc1326c2959
#
_cell.length_a   1.000
_cell.length_b   1.000
_cell.length_c   1.000
_cell.angle_alpha   90.00
_cell.angle_beta   90.00
_cell.angle_gamma   90.00
#
_symmetry.space_group_name_H-M   'P 1'
#
loop_
_entity.id
_entity.type
_entity.pdbx_description
1 polymer ?
#
loop_
_entity_poly.entity_id
_entity_poly.type
_entity_poly.pdbx_seq_one_letter_code
_entity_poly.pdbx_strand_id
1 'polypeptide(L)'
;VNWNKINGMFFDNIKSFDLAWETKIDDKRYFLSHAGVRKGWFDTWVRGSLFSWESDELPPADYFNNLFHAIYDNGRDKNDKMTHDFEWALGVYSRYRGWDGWDDGSIVWADIREYAKRDEPDLGNDYENVVFICGHTQLESEPIIKEWVMDLDCRKPFVLDTETGVV
;
A
#
# COMPACT_ATOMS: atom_id res chain seq x y z
N VAL A 1 -15.76 23.68 -2.91
CA VAL A 1 -15.12 22.87 -1.85
C VAL A 1 -14.03 23.71 -1.20
N ASN A 2 -14.02 23.79 0.14
CA ASN A 2 -12.97 24.51 0.87
C ASN A 2 -11.81 23.55 1.19
N TRP A 3 -10.85 23.45 0.28
CA TRP A 3 -9.71 22.57 0.39
C TRP A 3 -8.81 22.88 1.60
N ASN A 4 -8.68 24.16 1.98
CA ASN A 4 -7.88 24.52 3.15
C ASN A 4 -8.48 23.98 4.44
N LYS A 5 -9.82 23.99 4.56
CA LYS A 5 -10.51 23.38 5.70
C LYS A 5 -10.34 21.88 5.73
N ILE A 6 -10.46 21.21 4.57
CA ILE A 6 -10.29 19.75 4.47
C ILE A 6 -8.87 19.36 4.83
N ASN A 7 -7.87 20.05 4.28
CA ASN A 7 -6.47 19.82 4.61
C ASN A 7 -6.19 20.03 6.10
N GLY A 8 -6.73 21.10 6.70
CA GLY A 8 -6.60 21.33 8.14
C GLY A 8 -7.16 20.16 8.94
N MET A 9 -8.38 19.73 8.65
CA MET A 9 -9.01 18.58 9.33
C MET A 9 -8.20 17.29 9.15
N PHE A 10 -7.60 17.05 7.98
CA PHE A 10 -6.74 15.89 7.76
C PHE A 10 -5.50 15.96 8.64
N PHE A 11 -4.76 17.07 8.63
CA PHE A 11 -3.54 17.20 9.42
C PHE A 11 -3.79 17.24 10.93
N ASP A 12 -4.94 17.77 11.39
CA ASP A 12 -5.34 17.75 12.79
C ASP A 12 -5.60 16.31 13.30
N ASN A 13 -5.90 15.39 12.39
CA ASN A 13 -6.22 13.99 12.70
C ASN A 13 -5.22 13.00 12.10
N ILE A 14 -4.06 13.45 11.62
CA ILE A 14 -3.10 12.62 10.89
C ILE A 14 -2.68 11.37 11.67
N LYS A 15 -2.60 11.46 13.01
CA LYS A 15 -2.27 10.35 13.91
C LYS A 15 -3.30 9.23 13.95
N SER A 16 -4.49 9.49 13.40
CA SER A 16 -5.57 8.48 13.29
C SER A 16 -5.58 7.76 11.95
N PHE A 17 -4.63 8.09 11.06
CA PHE A 17 -4.51 7.44 9.76
C PHE A 17 -3.28 6.56 9.74
N ASP A 18 -3.46 5.34 9.27
CA ASP A 18 -2.40 4.39 9.01
C ASP A 18 -2.36 4.04 7.51
N LEU A 19 -1.18 3.74 6.99
CA LEU A 19 -1.03 3.28 5.61
C LEU A 19 -1.40 1.82 5.45
N ALA A 20 -1.23 1.04 6.50
CA ALA A 20 -1.47 -0.39 6.46
C ALA A 20 -1.92 -0.93 7.82
N TRP A 21 -2.58 -2.07 7.76
CA TRP A 21 -2.90 -2.91 8.90
C TRP A 21 -2.61 -4.37 8.55
N GLU A 22 -2.31 -5.19 9.54
CA GLU A 22 -2.08 -6.61 9.31
C GLU A 22 -2.59 -7.50 10.42
N THR A 23 -2.86 -8.75 10.04
CA THR A 23 -3.13 -9.84 10.97
C THR A 23 -2.54 -11.13 10.44
N LYS A 24 -2.30 -12.10 11.32
CA LYS A 24 -1.84 -13.44 10.96
C LYS A 24 -2.94 -14.44 11.23
N ILE A 25 -3.23 -15.25 10.21
CA ILE A 25 -4.21 -16.35 10.28
C ILE A 25 -3.47 -17.59 9.80
N ASP A 26 -3.31 -18.57 10.68
CA ASP A 26 -2.43 -19.73 10.49
C ASP A 26 -0.99 -19.30 10.16
N ASP A 27 -0.47 -19.72 9.02
CA ASP A 27 0.87 -19.39 8.52
C ASP A 27 0.86 -18.22 7.52
N LYS A 28 -0.32 -17.71 7.13
CA LYS A 28 -0.49 -16.59 6.20
C LYS A 28 -0.59 -15.26 6.94
N ARG A 29 0.04 -14.26 6.38
CA ARG A 29 -0.01 -12.87 6.81
C ARG A 29 -0.94 -12.09 5.90
N TYR A 30 -2.03 -11.58 6.43
CA TYR A 30 -2.98 -10.73 5.72
C TYR A 30 -2.60 -9.29 5.92
N PHE A 31 -2.23 -8.64 4.84
CA PHE A 31 -1.74 -7.26 4.83
C PHE A 31 -2.74 -6.36 4.11
N LEU A 32 -3.37 -5.46 4.85
CA LEU A 32 -4.38 -4.54 4.34
C LEU A 32 -3.74 -3.18 4.09
N SER A 33 -3.91 -2.65 2.89
CA SER A 33 -3.49 -1.30 2.51
C SER A 33 -4.36 -0.78 1.38
N HIS A 34 -4.20 0.49 1.00
CA HIS A 34 -5.01 1.04 -0.08
C HIS A 34 -4.79 0.28 -1.41
N ALA A 35 -3.54 -0.04 -1.76
CA ALA A 35 -3.20 -0.60 -3.07
C ALA A 35 -2.28 -1.84 -3.05
N GLY A 36 -1.90 -2.37 -1.87
CA GLY A 36 -0.91 -3.43 -1.74
C GLY A 36 0.52 -2.91 -1.81
N VAL A 37 1.50 -3.79 -1.67
CA VAL A 37 2.94 -3.43 -1.70
C VAL A 37 3.63 -4.26 -2.76
N ARG A 38 4.02 -3.61 -3.87
CA ARG A 38 4.82 -4.24 -4.91
C ARG A 38 6.29 -4.28 -4.51
N LYS A 39 6.93 -5.44 -4.73
CA LYS A 39 8.33 -5.63 -4.36
C LYS A 39 9.27 -4.68 -5.10
N GLY A 40 9.06 -4.46 -6.38
CA GLY A 40 9.87 -3.55 -7.17
C GLY A 40 9.78 -2.10 -6.69
N TRP A 41 8.57 -1.64 -6.30
CA TRP A 41 8.41 -0.34 -5.67
C TRP A 41 9.16 -0.27 -4.33
N PHE A 42 8.98 -1.29 -3.47
CA PHE A 42 9.62 -1.31 -2.16
C PHE A 42 11.15 -1.31 -2.27
N ASP A 43 11.71 -2.17 -3.12
CA ASP A 43 13.15 -2.29 -3.31
C ASP A 43 13.77 -1.01 -3.89
N THR A 44 13.08 -0.36 -4.83
CA THR A 44 13.58 0.85 -5.50
C THR A 44 13.48 2.09 -4.64
N TRP A 45 12.31 2.33 -4.05
CA TRP A 45 11.97 3.62 -3.45
C TRP A 45 12.08 3.64 -1.93
N VAL A 46 11.86 2.51 -1.27
CA VAL A 46 11.89 2.44 0.19
C VAL A 46 13.23 1.89 0.66
N ARG A 47 13.59 0.67 0.24
CA ARG A 47 14.81 -0.01 0.68
C ARG A 47 16.09 0.68 0.19
N GLY A 48 16.09 1.13 -1.06
CA GLY A 48 17.27 1.70 -1.71
C GLY A 48 17.58 3.15 -1.31
N SER A 49 16.60 3.95 -0.93
CA SER A 49 16.78 5.39 -0.75
C SER A 49 16.54 5.92 0.66
N LEU A 50 15.63 5.34 1.41
CA LEU A 50 15.13 5.96 2.63
C LEU A 50 15.39 5.19 3.91
N PHE A 51 15.49 3.85 3.85
CA PHE A 51 15.45 3.04 5.06
C PHE A 51 16.30 1.77 4.95
N SER A 52 16.95 1.43 6.05
CA SER A 52 17.77 0.22 6.20
C SER A 52 16.93 -1.02 6.48
N TRP A 53 16.09 -1.43 5.53
CA TRP A 53 15.44 -2.74 5.61
C TRP A 53 16.30 -3.76 4.87
N GLU A 54 16.89 -4.70 5.59
CA GLU A 54 17.87 -5.64 5.04
C GLU A 54 17.25 -6.99 4.62
N SER A 55 16.01 -7.27 5.05
CA SER A 55 15.31 -8.51 4.70
C SER A 55 14.64 -8.43 3.32
N ASP A 56 14.51 -9.58 2.65
CA ASP A 56 13.71 -9.72 1.44
C ASP A 56 12.20 -9.91 1.75
N GLU A 57 11.86 -10.09 3.02
CA GLU A 57 10.49 -10.19 3.48
C GLU A 57 9.82 -8.81 3.49
N LEU A 58 8.51 -8.80 3.30
CA LEU A 58 7.69 -7.59 3.47
C LEU A 58 7.79 -7.08 4.91
N PRO A 59 8.15 -5.81 5.15
CA PRO A 59 8.09 -5.22 6.47
C PRO A 59 6.72 -5.35 7.13
N PRO A 60 6.63 -5.32 8.47
CA PRO A 60 5.34 -5.25 9.16
C PRO A 60 4.60 -3.95 8.84
N ALA A 61 3.26 -3.96 8.97
CA ALA A 61 2.43 -2.77 8.74
C ALA A 61 2.90 -1.56 9.57
N ASP A 62 3.30 -1.79 10.82
CA ASP A 62 3.84 -0.76 11.72
C ASP A 62 5.08 -0.06 11.15
N TYR A 63 5.89 -0.74 10.33
CA TYR A 63 7.02 -0.10 9.67
C TYR A 63 6.57 1.04 8.75
N PHE A 64 5.58 0.80 7.90
CA PHE A 64 5.02 1.81 7.00
C PHE A 64 4.29 2.92 7.76
N ASN A 65 3.55 2.56 8.80
CA ASN A 65 2.82 3.50 9.64
C ASN A 65 3.79 4.41 10.40
N ASN A 66 4.86 3.86 10.98
CA ASN A 66 5.88 4.64 11.68
C ASN A 66 6.60 5.62 10.74
N LEU A 67 6.88 5.24 9.49
CA LEU A 67 7.43 6.14 8.49
C LEU A 67 6.47 7.29 8.17
N PHE A 68 5.21 6.97 7.94
CA PHE A 68 4.17 7.93 7.67
C PHE A 68 4.03 8.93 8.82
N HIS A 69 3.92 8.43 10.05
CA HIS A 69 3.80 9.26 11.25
C HIS A 69 5.04 10.10 11.51
N ALA A 70 6.25 9.55 11.37
CA ALA A 70 7.49 10.30 11.55
C ALA A 70 7.58 11.53 10.66
N ILE A 71 7.04 11.46 9.44
CA ILE A 71 7.04 12.56 8.49
C ILE A 71 5.95 13.59 8.81
N TYR A 72 4.75 13.14 9.12
CA TYR A 72 3.59 14.02 9.23
C TYR A 72 3.33 14.52 10.65
N ASP A 73 3.73 13.79 11.69
CA ASP A 73 3.58 14.21 13.09
C ASP A 73 4.42 15.44 13.43
N ASN A 74 5.56 15.62 12.77
CA ASN A 74 6.44 16.77 12.96
C ASN A 74 6.11 17.98 12.07
N GLY A 75 4.90 17.99 11.46
CA GLY A 75 4.40 19.15 10.74
C GLY A 75 4.91 19.28 9.31
N ARG A 76 5.21 18.15 8.63
CA ARG A 76 5.56 18.11 7.20
C ARG A 76 6.50 19.24 6.78
N ASP A 77 7.76 19.17 7.11
CA ASP A 77 8.75 20.11 6.58
C ASP A 77 9.05 19.78 5.11
N LYS A 78 8.51 20.59 4.20
CA LYS A 78 8.73 20.44 2.75
C LYS A 78 10.19 20.61 2.32
N ASN A 79 11.03 21.17 3.19
CA ASN A 79 12.45 21.32 2.94
C ASN A 79 13.27 20.14 3.49
N ASP A 80 12.63 19.27 4.27
CA ASP A 80 13.26 18.05 4.75
C ASP A 80 13.35 17.01 3.63
N LYS A 81 14.57 16.53 3.40
CA LYS A 81 14.85 15.56 2.34
C LYS A 81 14.06 14.25 2.53
N MET A 82 13.93 13.79 3.77
CA MET A 82 13.21 12.54 4.07
C MET A 82 11.72 12.68 3.74
N THR A 83 11.10 13.81 4.10
CA THR A 83 9.71 14.11 3.74
C THR A 83 9.52 14.11 2.23
N HIS A 84 10.41 14.81 1.50
CA HIS A 84 10.34 14.88 0.05
C HIS A 84 10.51 13.51 -0.60
N ASP A 85 11.51 12.73 -0.20
CA ASP A 85 11.79 11.42 -0.77
C ASP A 85 10.65 10.43 -0.49
N PHE A 86 10.02 10.49 0.68
CA PHE A 86 8.86 9.64 1.00
C PHE A 86 7.61 10.03 0.21
N GLU A 87 7.31 11.32 0.10
CA GLU A 87 6.20 11.80 -0.74
C GLU A 87 6.41 11.44 -2.21
N TRP A 88 7.66 11.47 -2.68
CA TRP A 88 8.02 11.00 -4.02
C TRP A 88 7.78 9.49 -4.15
N ALA A 89 8.23 8.70 -3.18
CA ALA A 89 8.01 7.26 -3.15
C ALA A 89 6.51 6.89 -3.11
N LEU A 90 5.70 7.66 -2.40
CA LEU A 90 4.24 7.47 -2.39
C LEU A 90 3.57 7.92 -3.71
N GLY A 91 4.29 8.58 -4.62
CA GLY A 91 3.73 9.06 -5.87
C GLY A 91 2.93 10.35 -5.76
N VAL A 92 3.10 11.14 -4.68
CA VAL A 92 2.41 12.42 -4.51
C VAL A 92 2.76 13.40 -5.64
N TYR A 93 4.01 13.36 -6.09
CA TYR A 93 4.54 14.24 -7.15
C TYR A 93 4.71 13.54 -8.49
N SER A 94 4.60 12.21 -8.54
CA SER A 94 4.79 11.44 -9.76
C SER A 94 3.46 11.06 -10.40
N ARG A 95 3.44 11.03 -11.74
CA ARG A 95 2.33 10.45 -12.50
C ARG A 95 2.40 8.92 -12.55
N TYR A 96 3.36 8.34 -11.86
CA TYR A 96 3.62 6.90 -11.93
C TYR A 96 2.60 6.14 -11.07
N ARG A 97 1.58 5.68 -11.76
CA ARG A 97 0.55 4.77 -11.22
C ARG A 97 0.90 3.31 -11.46
N GLY A 98 2.18 3.00 -11.69
CA GLY A 98 2.61 1.63 -11.98
C GLY A 98 2.13 1.06 -13.33
N TRP A 99 1.18 1.69 -14.00
CA TRP A 99 0.56 1.18 -15.21
C TRP A 99 1.42 1.33 -16.48
N ASP A 100 2.33 2.28 -16.54
CA ASP A 100 3.08 2.62 -17.78
C ASP A 100 4.23 1.67 -18.12
N GLY A 101 4.34 0.53 -17.43
CA GLY A 101 5.25 -0.55 -17.79
C GLY A 101 6.69 -0.41 -17.29
N TRP A 102 7.02 0.67 -16.58
CA TRP A 102 8.39 0.94 -16.16
C TRP A 102 8.61 0.78 -14.66
N ASP A 103 7.64 1.18 -13.81
CA ASP A 103 7.77 1.10 -12.35
C ASP A 103 6.51 0.48 -11.72
N ASP A 104 6.67 -0.26 -10.64
CA ASP A 104 5.56 -0.75 -9.82
C ASP A 104 4.93 0.41 -9.06
N GLY A 105 3.61 0.40 -8.89
CA GLY A 105 2.88 1.38 -8.09
C GLY A 105 3.20 1.27 -6.60
N SER A 106 3.06 2.39 -5.89
CA SER A 106 3.28 2.45 -4.44
C SER A 106 2.17 1.77 -3.65
N ILE A 107 2.35 1.66 -2.34
CA ILE A 107 1.33 1.18 -1.37
C ILE A 107 -0.02 1.90 -1.47
N VAL A 108 -0.07 3.09 -2.09
CA VAL A 108 -1.30 3.87 -2.33
C VAL A 108 -1.70 3.97 -3.80
N TRP A 109 -0.91 3.41 -4.75
CA TRP A 109 -1.16 3.55 -6.18
C TRP A 109 -1.02 2.26 -6.99
N ALA A 110 -0.56 1.14 -6.41
CA ALA A 110 -0.44 -0.11 -7.14
C ALA A 110 -1.79 -0.55 -7.72
N ASP A 111 -1.79 -0.91 -9.00
CA ASP A 111 -2.99 -1.39 -9.68
C ASP A 111 -3.04 -2.91 -9.62
N ILE A 112 -4.22 -3.48 -9.41
CA ILE A 112 -4.41 -4.95 -9.39
C ILE A 112 -3.82 -5.62 -10.64
N ARG A 113 -3.82 -4.93 -11.78
CA ARG A 113 -3.25 -5.41 -13.04
C ARG A 113 -1.74 -5.52 -13.02
N GLU A 114 -1.04 -4.86 -12.10
CA GLU A 114 0.41 -5.00 -11.94
C GLU A 114 0.80 -6.37 -11.40
N TYR A 115 -0.09 -6.99 -10.64
CA TYR A 115 0.08 -8.35 -10.16
C TYR A 115 -0.07 -9.39 -11.29
N ALA A 116 -0.64 -9.00 -12.44
CA ALA A 116 -0.87 -9.85 -13.60
C ALA A 116 0.11 -9.60 -14.77
N LYS A 117 1.06 -8.66 -14.63
CA LYS A 117 1.86 -8.10 -15.75
C LYS A 117 2.92 -9.01 -16.37
N ARG A 118 3.27 -10.12 -15.81
CA ARG A 118 4.35 -10.94 -16.35
C ARG A 118 3.78 -12.26 -16.88
N ASP A 119 3.47 -12.33 -18.17
CA ASP A 119 3.23 -13.54 -19.00
C ASP A 119 2.68 -14.81 -18.30
N GLU A 120 2.39 -14.73 -17.01
CA GLU A 120 1.77 -15.75 -16.19
C GLU A 120 0.34 -15.32 -15.87
N PRO A 121 -0.66 -16.18 -16.12
CA PRO A 121 -2.06 -15.87 -15.90
C PRO A 121 -2.43 -15.75 -14.39
N ASP A 122 -1.50 -16.06 -13.52
CA ASP A 122 -1.69 -15.97 -12.08
C ASP A 122 -1.06 -14.68 -11.55
N LEU A 123 -1.84 -13.94 -10.77
CA LEU A 123 -1.37 -12.77 -10.03
C LEU A 123 -0.19 -13.19 -9.13
N GLY A 124 1.03 -12.89 -9.59
CA GLY A 124 2.25 -13.32 -8.90
C GLY A 124 2.36 -12.73 -7.49
N ASN A 125 2.74 -13.56 -6.53
CA ASN A 125 3.05 -13.07 -5.20
C ASN A 125 4.50 -12.59 -5.15
N ASP A 126 4.69 -11.34 -4.79
CA ASP A 126 6.03 -10.78 -4.58
C ASP A 126 6.64 -11.21 -3.24
N TYR A 127 5.82 -11.71 -2.32
CA TYR A 127 6.24 -12.08 -0.95
C TYR A 127 5.63 -13.41 -0.52
N GLU A 128 6.45 -14.27 0.02
CA GLU A 128 6.01 -15.58 0.50
C GLU A 128 5.03 -15.46 1.69
N ASN A 129 3.96 -16.24 1.67
CA ASN A 129 2.95 -16.32 2.74
C ASN A 129 2.25 -14.98 3.07
N VAL A 130 2.22 -14.03 2.14
CA VAL A 130 1.49 -12.77 2.28
C VAL A 130 0.26 -12.75 1.38
N VAL A 131 -0.88 -12.38 1.95
CA VAL A 131 -2.12 -12.10 1.21
C VAL A 131 -2.41 -10.61 1.31
N PHE A 132 -2.41 -9.91 0.19
CA PHE A 132 -2.79 -8.50 0.14
C PHE A 132 -4.29 -8.34 0.06
N ILE A 133 -4.85 -7.46 0.90
CA ILE A 133 -6.23 -6.99 0.79
C ILE A 133 -6.17 -5.50 0.48
N CYS A 134 -6.68 -5.11 -0.68
CA CYS A 134 -6.61 -3.75 -1.19
C CYS A 134 -7.92 -3.33 -1.87
N GLY A 135 -8.01 -2.07 -2.30
CA GLY A 135 -9.22 -1.53 -2.87
C GLY A 135 -8.99 -0.37 -3.83
N HIS A 136 -7.80 -0.18 -4.35
CA HIS A 136 -7.45 0.96 -5.21
C HIS A 136 -8.02 0.86 -6.62
N THR A 137 -8.02 -0.34 -7.21
CA THR A 137 -8.47 -0.52 -8.58
C THR A 137 -9.97 -0.70 -8.62
N GLN A 138 -10.68 0.31 -9.10
CA GLN A 138 -12.14 0.26 -9.15
C GLN A 138 -12.63 -0.90 -10.05
N LEU A 139 -13.37 -1.83 -9.45
CA LEU A 139 -14.01 -2.96 -10.10
C LEU A 139 -15.49 -2.64 -10.41
N GLU A 140 -16.07 -3.32 -11.41
CA GLU A 140 -17.45 -3.03 -11.83
C GLU A 140 -18.48 -3.49 -10.78
N SER A 141 -18.44 -4.74 -10.34
CA SER A 141 -19.48 -5.30 -9.46
C SER A 141 -19.01 -6.37 -8.48
N GLU A 142 -17.96 -7.10 -8.83
CA GLU A 142 -17.48 -8.22 -8.03
C GLU A 142 -16.01 -8.03 -7.63
N PRO A 143 -15.61 -8.48 -6.44
CA PRO A 143 -14.23 -8.40 -5.99
C PRO A 143 -13.37 -9.38 -6.81
N ILE A 144 -12.08 -9.06 -6.90
CA ILE A 144 -11.07 -10.02 -7.37
C ILE A 144 -10.52 -10.70 -6.12
N ILE A 145 -10.77 -12.00 -5.99
CA ILE A 145 -10.25 -12.81 -4.88
C ILE A 145 -9.37 -13.89 -5.46
N LYS A 146 -8.08 -13.79 -5.18
CA LYS A 146 -7.04 -14.74 -5.55
C LYS A 146 -6.29 -15.19 -4.31
N GLU A 147 -5.45 -16.21 -4.44
CA GLU A 147 -4.71 -16.79 -3.33
C GLU A 147 -3.84 -15.75 -2.59
N TRP A 148 -3.29 -14.78 -3.31
CA TRP A 148 -2.30 -13.81 -2.81
C TRP A 148 -2.78 -12.37 -2.76
N VAL A 149 -3.91 -12.08 -3.40
CA VAL A 149 -4.44 -10.71 -3.46
C VAL A 149 -5.95 -10.71 -3.55
N MET A 150 -6.56 -9.80 -2.80
CA MET A 150 -7.99 -9.52 -2.82
C MET A 150 -8.17 -8.04 -3.09
N ASP A 151 -8.74 -7.70 -4.26
CA ASP A 151 -9.17 -6.33 -4.54
C ASP A 151 -10.67 -6.22 -4.30
N LEU A 152 -11.04 -5.40 -3.33
CA LEU A 152 -12.40 -5.27 -2.82
C LEU A 152 -13.10 -3.98 -3.26
N ASP A 153 -12.52 -3.16 -4.15
CA ASP A 153 -13.11 -1.88 -4.60
C ASP A 153 -14.26 -2.08 -5.61
N CYS A 154 -15.28 -2.81 -5.20
CA CYS A 154 -16.49 -3.03 -6.00
C CYS A 154 -17.76 -2.45 -5.35
N ARG A 155 -17.62 -1.47 -4.46
CA ARG A 155 -18.74 -0.76 -3.78
C ARG A 155 -19.64 -1.66 -2.92
N LYS A 156 -19.09 -2.75 -2.41
CA LYS A 156 -19.77 -3.66 -1.46
C LYS A 156 -19.01 -3.66 -0.14
N PRO A 157 -19.69 -3.85 1.01
CA PRO A 157 -19.01 -4.11 2.27
C PRO A 157 -18.50 -5.55 2.30
N PHE A 158 -17.34 -5.75 2.92
CA PHE A 158 -16.74 -7.05 3.16
C PHE A 158 -16.39 -7.23 4.63
N VAL A 159 -16.35 -8.47 5.07
CA VAL A 159 -15.91 -8.85 6.42
C VAL A 159 -14.84 -9.91 6.26
N LEU A 160 -13.66 -9.65 6.79
CA LEU A 160 -12.62 -10.66 6.92
C LEU A 160 -12.89 -11.47 8.17
N ASP A 161 -13.16 -12.77 8.01
CA ASP A 161 -13.18 -13.72 9.11
C ASP A 161 -11.74 -13.99 9.54
N THR A 162 -11.36 -13.51 10.73
CA THR A 162 -10.00 -13.65 11.25
C THR A 162 -9.66 -15.02 11.78
N GLU A 163 -10.62 -15.97 11.82
CA GLU A 163 -10.35 -17.35 12.17
C GLU A 163 -10.05 -18.20 10.92
N THR A 164 -10.69 -17.86 9.79
CA THR A 164 -10.61 -18.67 8.56
C THR A 164 -9.90 -17.97 7.39
N GLY A 165 -9.69 -16.67 7.47
CA GLY A 165 -9.15 -15.87 6.37
C GLY A 165 -10.08 -15.70 5.17
N VAL A 166 -11.37 -15.98 5.34
CA VAL A 166 -12.39 -15.84 4.29
C VAL A 166 -12.94 -14.42 4.32
N VAL A 167 -13.12 -13.83 3.12
CA VAL A 167 -13.73 -12.51 2.92
C VAL A 167 -15.12 -12.63 2.32
#